data_abd55c5d79682c01cbe1c9285ba9b112
#
_entry.id   abd55c5d79682c01cbe1c9285ba9b112
#
_cell.length_a   1.000
_cell.length_b   1.000
_cell.length_c   1.000
_cell.angle_alpha   90.00
_cell.angle_beta   90.00
_cell.angle_gamma   90.00
#
_symmetry.space_group_name_H-M   'P 1'
#
loop_
_entity.id
_entity.type
_entity.pdbx_description
1 polymer ?
#
loop_
_entity_poly.entity_id
_entity_poly.type
_entity_poly.pdbx_seq_one_letter_code
_entity_poly.pdbx_strand_id
1 'polypeptide(L)'
;MKSFMASPATIERKWYVVDATGYTLGRLSSEIAKVLRGKNKPTYTPFIDCGDNVIVINADKVKVTGKKLDQKVYYRHSGYVGGIKETTLKEMLNKHPERVIEFAVKGMLPKGPLGRQMYTKLFVYAGPDHKHAAQKPEALTF
;
A
#
# COMPACT_ATOMS: atom_id res chain seq x y z
N MET A 1 -9.10 6.14 -36.09
CA MET A 1 -9.41 5.82 -34.68
C MET A 1 -8.16 5.98 -33.84
N LYS A 2 -8.19 6.74 -32.77
CA LYS A 2 -7.05 6.94 -31.89
C LYS A 2 -7.29 6.23 -30.57
N SER A 3 -6.26 5.54 -30.06
CA SER A 3 -6.29 4.96 -28.71
C SER A 3 -6.26 6.07 -27.66
N PHE A 4 -6.98 5.86 -26.56
CA PHE A 4 -6.95 6.79 -25.44
C PHE A 4 -5.58 6.74 -24.73
N MET A 5 -5.03 7.90 -24.45
CA MET A 5 -3.83 8.05 -23.62
C MET A 5 -4.15 9.05 -22.50
N ALA A 6 -3.92 8.62 -21.26
CA ALA A 6 -4.12 9.50 -20.11
C ALA A 6 -3.09 10.64 -20.11
N SER A 7 -3.51 11.82 -19.66
CA SER A 7 -2.64 12.95 -19.39
C SER A 7 -2.92 13.51 -18.00
N PRO A 8 -2.01 14.29 -17.41
CA PRO A 8 -2.26 14.87 -16.08
C PRO A 8 -3.55 15.69 -16.00
N ALA A 9 -3.99 16.26 -17.11
CA ALA A 9 -5.23 17.04 -17.18
C ALA A 9 -6.50 16.18 -17.22
N THR A 10 -6.41 14.93 -17.68
CA THR A 10 -7.56 14.01 -17.85
C THR A 10 -7.74 13.03 -16.72
N ILE A 11 -6.75 12.94 -15.83
CA ILE A 11 -6.78 11.99 -14.72
C ILE A 11 -7.59 12.57 -13.56
N GLU A 12 -8.61 11.82 -13.13
CA GLU A 12 -9.36 12.11 -11.91
C GLU A 12 -8.92 11.14 -10.81
N ARG A 13 -8.58 11.69 -9.64
CA ARG A 13 -8.19 10.89 -8.47
C ARG A 13 -9.25 10.97 -7.39
N LYS A 14 -9.67 9.81 -6.93
CA LYS A 14 -10.57 9.69 -5.79
C LYS A 14 -9.80 9.29 -4.55
N TRP A 15 -10.42 9.44 -3.41
CA TRP A 15 -9.90 9.01 -2.12
C TRP A 15 -10.74 7.84 -1.61
N TYR A 16 -10.07 6.77 -1.22
CA TYR A 16 -10.71 5.58 -0.67
C TYR A 16 -10.15 5.26 0.70
N VAL A 17 -11.02 4.77 1.59
CA VAL A 17 -10.62 4.24 2.89
C VAL A 17 -10.89 2.74 2.91
N VAL A 18 -9.91 1.96 3.36
CA VAL A 18 -9.99 0.50 3.46
C VAL A 18 -9.70 0.10 4.90
N ASP A 19 -10.55 -0.74 5.47
CA ASP A 19 -10.32 -1.33 6.78
C ASP A 19 -9.54 -2.65 6.60
N ALA A 20 -8.37 -2.74 7.19
CA ALA A 20 -7.51 -3.92 7.10
C ALA A 20 -7.99 -5.08 7.99
N THR A 21 -8.95 -4.85 8.88
CA THR A 21 -9.46 -5.87 9.79
C THR A 21 -10.03 -7.06 9.02
N GLY A 22 -9.53 -8.25 9.30
CA GLY A 22 -10.04 -9.47 8.69
C GLY A 22 -9.45 -9.83 7.32
N TYR A 23 -8.72 -8.92 6.69
CA TYR A 23 -8.04 -9.21 5.42
C TYR A 23 -6.68 -9.86 5.64
N THR A 24 -6.32 -10.79 4.76
CA THR A 24 -4.97 -11.36 4.70
C THR A 24 -4.01 -10.34 4.11
N LEU A 25 -2.84 -10.18 4.73
CA LEU A 25 -1.85 -9.16 4.35
C LEU A 25 -1.54 -9.15 2.84
N GLY A 26 -1.18 -10.30 2.27
CA GLY A 26 -0.80 -10.39 0.86
C GLY A 26 -1.93 -10.05 -0.11
N ARG A 27 -3.13 -10.57 0.15
CA ARG A 27 -4.30 -10.30 -0.69
C ARG A 27 -4.76 -8.86 -0.61
N LEU A 28 -4.80 -8.30 0.59
CA LEU A 28 -5.12 -6.88 0.78
C LEU A 28 -4.12 -6.00 0.05
N SER A 29 -2.83 -6.27 0.19
CA SER A 29 -1.78 -5.49 -0.44
C SER A 29 -1.83 -5.54 -1.96
N SER A 30 -2.17 -6.67 -2.55
CA SER A 30 -2.32 -6.80 -4.01
C SER A 30 -3.48 -5.97 -4.55
N GLU A 31 -4.61 -5.96 -3.85
CA GLU A 31 -5.77 -5.14 -4.25
C GLU A 31 -5.49 -3.65 -4.10
N ILE A 32 -4.84 -3.25 -3.01
CA ILE A 32 -4.40 -1.86 -2.81
C ILE A 32 -3.44 -1.43 -3.92
N ALA A 33 -2.49 -2.28 -4.29
CA ALA A 33 -1.54 -1.98 -5.37
C ALA A 33 -2.23 -1.78 -6.72
N LYS A 34 -3.27 -2.56 -7.02
CA LYS A 34 -4.09 -2.35 -8.24
C LYS A 34 -4.74 -0.98 -8.26
N VAL A 35 -5.33 -0.56 -7.14
CA VAL A 35 -5.99 0.73 -7.02
C VAL A 35 -4.98 1.88 -7.14
N LEU A 36 -3.83 1.78 -6.48
CA LEU A 36 -2.76 2.77 -6.54
C LEU A 36 -2.18 2.92 -7.95
N ARG A 37 -2.09 1.83 -8.70
CA ARG A 37 -1.61 1.84 -10.07
C ARG A 37 -2.67 2.29 -11.08
N GLY A 38 -3.95 2.13 -10.74
CA GLY A 38 -5.06 2.49 -11.60
C GLY A 38 -5.51 1.41 -12.56
N LYS A 39 -5.09 0.15 -12.37
CA LYS A 39 -5.47 -0.98 -13.24
C LYS A 39 -6.96 -1.28 -13.24
N ASN A 40 -7.70 -0.85 -12.25
CA ASN A 40 -9.15 -0.97 -12.16
C ASN A 40 -9.92 0.04 -13.04
N LYS A 41 -9.22 0.99 -13.62
CA LYS A 41 -9.84 2.01 -14.48
C LYS A 41 -9.74 1.64 -15.95
N PRO A 42 -10.80 1.88 -16.76
CA PRO A 42 -10.72 1.66 -18.22
C PRO A 42 -9.73 2.63 -18.90
N THR A 43 -9.43 3.75 -18.26
CA THR A 43 -8.48 4.77 -18.74
C THR A 43 -7.03 4.49 -18.37
N TYR A 44 -6.73 3.31 -17.83
CA TYR A 44 -5.37 2.94 -17.41
C TYR A 44 -4.35 3.10 -18.53
N THR A 45 -3.27 3.81 -18.24
CA THR A 45 -2.14 4.03 -19.14
C THR A 45 -0.84 3.68 -18.40
N PRO A 46 0.00 2.74 -18.93
CA PRO A 46 1.14 2.23 -18.17
C PRO A 46 2.23 3.24 -17.84
N PHE A 47 2.42 4.27 -18.67
CA PHE A 47 3.52 5.23 -18.50
C PHE A 47 3.21 6.41 -17.59
N ILE A 48 1.99 6.49 -17.07
CA ILE A 48 1.54 7.60 -16.22
C ILE A 48 0.81 7.06 -14.97
N ASP A 49 0.87 7.81 -13.89
CA ASP A 49 0.18 7.47 -12.65
C ASP A 49 -1.32 7.82 -12.75
N CYS A 50 -2.14 6.80 -13.00
CA CYS A 50 -3.60 6.92 -13.15
C CYS A 50 -4.38 6.53 -11.89
N GLY A 51 -3.71 6.07 -10.83
CA GLY A 51 -4.36 5.51 -9.66
C GLY A 51 -4.95 6.53 -8.71
N ASP A 52 -5.68 6.02 -7.73
CA ASP A 52 -6.36 6.81 -6.70
C ASP A 52 -5.56 6.80 -5.39
N ASN A 53 -5.92 7.69 -4.47
CA ASN A 53 -5.37 7.72 -3.13
C ASN A 53 -6.07 6.68 -2.25
N VAL A 54 -5.32 5.92 -1.46
CA VAL A 54 -5.84 4.89 -0.58
C VAL A 54 -5.40 5.15 0.84
N ILE A 55 -6.35 5.15 1.75
CA ILE A 55 -6.15 5.24 3.19
C ILE A 55 -6.45 3.87 3.78
N VAL A 56 -5.49 3.29 4.51
CA VAL A 56 -5.70 2.01 5.20
C VAL A 56 -5.76 2.27 6.69
N ILE A 57 -6.80 1.80 7.32
CA ILE A 57 -7.02 1.91 8.78
C ILE A 57 -6.95 0.53 9.42
N ASN A 58 -6.75 0.48 10.73
CA ASN A 58 -6.62 -0.75 11.51
C ASN A 58 -5.52 -1.68 11.00
N ALA A 59 -4.37 -1.12 10.63
CA ALA A 59 -3.24 -1.91 10.14
C ALA A 59 -2.73 -2.95 11.15
N ASP A 60 -2.92 -2.71 12.42
CA ASP A 60 -2.58 -3.63 13.51
C ASP A 60 -3.42 -4.91 13.53
N LYS A 61 -4.58 -4.91 12.87
CA LYS A 61 -5.54 -6.02 12.84
C LYS A 61 -5.49 -6.84 11.55
N VAL A 62 -4.49 -6.62 10.70
CA VAL A 62 -4.30 -7.41 9.49
C VAL A 62 -3.97 -8.87 9.85
N LYS A 63 -4.51 -9.81 9.09
CA LYS A 63 -4.26 -11.25 9.29
C LYS A 63 -3.05 -11.73 8.51
N VAL A 64 -2.33 -12.66 9.11
CA VAL A 64 -1.28 -13.42 8.44
C VAL A 64 -1.52 -14.92 8.67
N THR A 65 -1.20 -15.73 7.68
CA THR A 65 -1.44 -17.18 7.72
C THR A 65 -0.19 -17.94 8.12
N GLY A 66 -0.38 -19.17 8.63
CA GLY A 66 0.71 -20.07 9.01
C GLY A 66 1.54 -19.51 10.16
N LYS A 67 2.84 -19.78 10.09
CA LYS A 67 3.82 -19.38 11.13
C LYS A 67 4.57 -18.10 10.78
N LYS A 68 4.02 -17.26 9.91
CA LYS A 68 4.69 -16.04 9.43
C LYS A 68 4.99 -15.05 10.55
N LEU A 69 4.17 -14.99 11.60
CA LEU A 69 4.42 -14.11 12.73
C LEU A 69 5.80 -14.31 13.35
N ASP A 70 6.23 -15.57 13.46
CA ASP A 70 7.51 -15.92 14.07
C ASP A 70 8.64 -16.11 13.05
N GLN A 71 8.31 -16.53 11.82
CA GLN A 71 9.30 -16.94 10.82
C GLN A 71 9.61 -15.87 9.77
N LYS A 72 8.68 -14.97 9.46
CA LYS A 72 8.94 -13.89 8.52
C LYS A 72 9.85 -12.86 9.15
N VAL A 73 10.97 -12.56 8.47
CA VAL A 73 11.97 -11.62 8.98
C VAL A 73 12.16 -10.50 7.96
N TYR A 74 12.18 -9.27 8.46
CA TYR A 74 12.52 -8.09 7.68
C TYR A 74 13.98 -7.75 7.93
N TYR A 75 14.77 -7.67 6.85
CA TYR A 75 16.18 -7.38 6.90
C TYR A 75 16.44 -5.93 6.48
N ARG A 76 17.36 -5.28 7.18
CA ARG A 76 17.93 -4.02 6.74
C ARG A 76 19.40 -3.98 7.08
N HIS A 77 20.17 -3.23 6.33
CA HIS A 77 21.61 -3.13 6.50
C HIS A 77 22.04 -1.68 6.71
N SER A 78 22.92 -1.44 7.69
CA SER A 78 23.39 -0.09 8.03
C SER A 78 24.46 0.44 7.06
N GLY A 79 25.02 -0.41 6.19
CA GLY A 79 26.15 -0.08 5.31
C GLY A 79 27.52 -0.39 5.90
N TYR A 80 27.59 -0.78 7.17
CA TYR A 80 28.84 -1.19 7.83
C TYR A 80 28.98 -2.70 7.87
N VAL A 81 30.21 -3.20 7.93
CA VAL A 81 30.49 -4.63 8.07
C VAL A 81 29.77 -5.19 9.29
N GLY A 82 29.03 -6.30 9.13
CA GLY A 82 28.23 -6.87 10.21
C GLY A 82 26.98 -6.07 10.58
N GLY A 83 26.61 -5.10 9.77
CA GLY A 83 25.49 -4.18 10.05
C GLY A 83 24.12 -4.66 9.65
N ILE A 84 23.91 -5.95 9.39
CA ILE A 84 22.58 -6.48 9.08
C ILE A 84 21.70 -6.49 10.33
N LYS A 85 20.49 -5.99 10.19
CA LYS A 85 19.49 -5.96 11.27
C LYS A 85 18.26 -6.75 10.86
N GLU A 86 17.76 -7.54 11.79
CA GLU A 86 16.62 -8.42 11.58
C GLU A 86 15.46 -8.01 12.51
N THR A 87 14.25 -8.00 11.96
CA THR A 87 13.03 -7.75 12.72
C THR A 87 11.98 -8.77 12.28
N THR A 88 11.42 -9.51 13.23
CA THR A 88 10.35 -10.47 12.92
C THR A 88 9.05 -9.73 12.63
N LEU A 89 8.13 -10.40 11.94
CA LEU A 89 6.80 -9.83 11.66
C LEU A 89 6.06 -9.48 12.95
N LYS A 90 6.17 -10.31 13.97
CA LYS A 90 5.56 -10.06 15.28
C LYS A 90 6.07 -8.77 15.93
N GLU A 91 7.38 -8.55 15.92
CA GLU A 91 7.99 -7.33 16.44
C GLU A 91 7.58 -6.10 15.62
N MET A 92 7.52 -6.23 14.30
CA MET A 92 7.10 -5.15 13.41
C MET A 92 5.65 -4.75 13.66
N LEU A 93 4.75 -5.72 13.84
CA LEU A 93 3.34 -5.45 14.16
C LEU A 93 3.17 -4.78 15.52
N ASN A 94 4.02 -5.11 16.49
CA ASN A 94 3.95 -4.51 17.82
C ASN A 94 4.48 -3.07 17.86
N LYS A 95 5.55 -2.80 17.13
CA LYS A 95 6.23 -1.49 17.15
C LYS A 95 5.71 -0.54 16.07
N HIS A 96 5.59 -1.02 14.84
CA HIS A 96 5.23 -0.23 13.66
C HIS A 96 4.31 -1.02 12.74
N PRO A 97 3.04 -1.24 13.11
CA PRO A 97 2.12 -2.06 12.30
C PRO A 97 1.86 -1.47 10.91
N GLU A 98 1.91 -0.16 10.76
CA GLU A 98 1.75 0.51 9.47
C GLU A 98 2.82 0.11 8.45
N ARG A 99 4.04 -0.16 8.90
CA ARG A 99 5.15 -0.56 8.01
C ARG A 99 4.95 -1.92 7.36
N VAL A 100 4.21 -2.81 7.99
CA VAL A 100 3.93 -4.14 7.45
C VAL A 100 3.17 -4.03 6.14
N ILE A 101 2.12 -3.24 6.11
CA ILE A 101 1.32 -3.00 4.90
C ILE A 101 2.10 -2.16 3.89
N GLU A 102 2.80 -1.13 4.34
CA GLU A 102 3.61 -0.28 3.48
C GLU A 102 4.66 -1.07 2.71
N PHE A 103 5.41 -1.96 3.37
CA PHE A 103 6.41 -2.79 2.72
C PHE A 103 5.81 -3.80 1.75
N ALA A 104 4.68 -4.40 2.11
CA ALA A 104 3.99 -5.34 1.24
C ALA A 104 3.50 -4.67 -0.05
N VAL A 105 2.86 -3.51 0.05
CA VAL A 105 2.38 -2.75 -1.11
C VAL A 105 3.55 -2.23 -1.95
N LYS A 106 4.57 -1.68 -1.32
CA LYS A 106 5.75 -1.17 -2.02
C LYS A 106 6.44 -2.24 -2.85
N GLY A 107 6.51 -3.47 -2.32
CA GLY A 107 7.05 -4.62 -3.05
C GLY A 107 6.24 -5.02 -4.28
N MET A 108 4.95 -4.71 -4.30
CA MET A 108 4.01 -5.03 -5.39
C MET A 108 3.86 -3.90 -6.42
N LEU A 109 4.34 -2.70 -6.11
CA LEU A 109 4.34 -1.57 -7.04
C LEU A 109 5.56 -1.63 -7.98
N PRO A 110 5.50 -0.97 -9.15
CA PRO A 110 6.64 -0.89 -10.05
C PRO A 110 7.88 -0.30 -9.36
N LYS A 111 9.05 -0.72 -9.80
CA LYS A 111 10.33 -0.14 -9.36
C LYS A 111 10.63 1.09 -10.23
N GLY A 112 11.23 2.10 -9.64
CA GLY A 112 11.61 3.33 -10.33
C GLY A 112 10.77 4.55 -9.96
N PRO A 113 10.94 5.68 -10.67
CA PRO A 113 10.30 6.95 -10.31
C PRO A 113 8.78 6.90 -10.29
N LEU A 114 8.16 6.26 -11.28
CA LEU A 114 6.70 6.16 -11.36
C LEU A 114 6.12 5.34 -10.20
N GLY A 115 6.74 4.22 -9.86
CA GLY A 115 6.34 3.40 -8.71
C GLY A 115 6.46 4.15 -7.39
N ARG A 116 7.48 4.98 -7.23
CA ARG A 116 7.64 5.83 -6.05
C ARG A 116 6.54 6.90 -5.95
N GLN A 117 6.10 7.46 -7.07
CA GLN A 117 4.95 8.38 -7.11
C GLN A 117 3.66 7.67 -6.70
N MET A 118 3.43 6.45 -7.19
CA MET A 118 2.27 5.64 -6.80
C MET A 118 2.26 5.35 -5.29
N TYR A 119 3.40 5.05 -4.72
CA TYR A 119 3.55 4.77 -3.30
C TYR A 119 3.20 5.97 -2.41
N THR A 120 3.44 7.19 -2.85
CA THR A 120 3.11 8.41 -2.08
C THR A 120 1.62 8.63 -1.88
N LYS A 121 0.77 7.93 -2.63
CA LYS A 121 -0.69 7.99 -2.49
C LYS A 121 -1.25 6.98 -1.49
N LEU A 122 -0.39 6.18 -0.85
CA LEU A 122 -0.77 5.24 0.20
C LEU A 122 -0.57 5.89 1.57
N PHE A 123 -1.62 5.85 2.38
CA PHE A 123 -1.62 6.35 3.76
C PHE A 123 -2.08 5.23 4.68
N VAL A 124 -1.24 4.80 5.59
CA VAL A 124 -1.53 3.66 6.48
C VAL A 124 -1.56 4.14 7.93
N TYR A 125 -2.60 3.76 8.64
CA TYR A 125 -2.79 4.08 10.05
C TYR A 125 -3.03 2.81 10.85
N ALA A 126 -2.39 2.71 12.00
CA ALA A 126 -2.52 1.55 12.89
C ALA A 126 -3.90 1.47 13.54
N GLY A 127 -4.47 2.61 13.91
CA GLY A 127 -5.76 2.70 14.56
C GLY A 127 -6.92 2.91 13.59
N PRO A 128 -8.15 3.10 14.12
CA PRO A 128 -9.34 3.30 13.30
C PRO A 128 -9.48 4.72 12.73
N ASP A 129 -8.70 5.67 13.22
CA ASP A 129 -8.81 7.08 12.84
C ASP A 129 -7.78 7.45 11.78
N HIS A 130 -8.16 8.36 10.88
CA HIS A 130 -7.28 8.93 9.86
C HIS A 130 -7.41 10.46 9.84
N LYS A 131 -6.46 11.13 9.21
CA LYS A 131 -6.40 12.60 9.16
C LYS A 131 -6.97 13.19 7.87
N HIS A 132 -7.77 12.44 7.13
CA HIS A 132 -8.20 12.79 5.76
C HIS A 132 -9.71 13.03 5.64
N ALA A 133 -10.35 13.50 6.69
CA ALA A 133 -11.80 13.78 6.66
C ALA A 133 -12.17 14.87 5.63
N ALA A 134 -11.29 15.84 5.42
CA ALA A 134 -11.51 16.92 4.46
C ALA A 134 -11.59 16.45 3.00
N GLN A 135 -10.91 15.35 2.66
CA GLN A 135 -10.93 14.75 1.32
C GLN A 135 -12.18 13.92 1.05
N LYS A 136 -13.01 13.69 2.04
CA LYS A 136 -14.26 12.90 1.96
C LYS A 136 -14.03 11.52 1.32
N PRO A 137 -13.18 10.66 1.91
CA PRO A 137 -12.87 9.36 1.32
C PRO A 137 -14.10 8.45 1.31
N GLU A 138 -14.24 7.68 0.23
CA GLU A 138 -15.27 6.66 0.09
C GLU A 138 -14.79 5.33 0.67
N ALA A 139 -15.68 4.59 1.31
CA ALA A 139 -15.34 3.25 1.80
C ALA A 139 -15.16 2.30 0.63
N LEU A 140 -14.09 1.50 0.67
CA LEU A 140 -13.77 0.50 -0.35
C LEU A 140 -13.61 -0.86 0.32
N THR A 141 -14.30 -1.86 -0.21
CA THR A 141 -14.19 -3.26 0.22
C THR A 141 -13.78 -4.15 -0.94
N PHE A 142 -12.96 -5.15 -0.65
CA PHE A 142 -12.46 -6.08 -1.65
C PHE A 142 -13.11 -7.46 -1.53
#